data_a6a786c1ac99f12fcdbdbfa101e2f94c
#
_entry.id   a6a786c1ac99f12fcdbdbfa101e2f94c
#
_cell.length_a   1.000
_cell.length_b   1.000
_cell.length_c   1.000
_cell.angle_alpha   90.00
_cell.angle_beta   90.00
_cell.angle_gamma   90.00
#
_symmetry.space_group_name_H-M   'P 1'
#
loop_
_entity.id
_entity.type
_entity.pdbx_description
1 polymer ?
#
loop_
_entity_poly.entity_id
_entity_poly.type
_entity_poly.pdbx_seq_one_letter_code
_entity_poly.pdbx_strand_id
1 'polypeptide(L)'
;IGLYLRENVKPNETVYLECLGYIGYFSNAHMLDYPGLATPSVAQLKSRENLSFGEVIPRLKPDWLVLRRQRANDVGDLPGVLDAYEVAKLFDATPRLEQYRTIPGRNYLLWDSQFAVLKRRHDAPAETTSGLPAPVPPTTATEPRAP
;
A
#
# COMPACT_ATOMS: atom_id res chain seq x y z
N ILE A 1 8.67 -10.53 3.83
CA ILE A 1 7.50 -9.95 3.16
C ILE A 1 7.79 -9.80 1.67
N GLY A 2 8.82 -9.02 1.25
CA GLY A 2 9.10 -8.78 -0.16
C GLY A 2 9.25 -10.04 -0.99
N LEU A 3 10.01 -11.05 -0.52
CA LEU A 3 10.14 -12.33 -1.20
C LEU A 3 8.81 -13.09 -1.32
N TYR A 4 7.99 -13.07 -0.26
CA TYR A 4 6.65 -13.66 -0.30
C TYR A 4 5.76 -13.00 -1.36
N LEU A 5 5.78 -11.66 -1.44
CA LEU A 5 5.03 -10.93 -2.48
C LEU A 5 5.52 -11.30 -3.88
N ARG A 6 6.84 -11.40 -4.09
CA ARG A 6 7.42 -11.80 -5.38
C ARG A 6 6.91 -13.16 -5.87
N GLU A 7 6.65 -14.08 -4.95
CA GLU A 7 6.19 -15.44 -5.29
C GLU A 7 4.67 -15.52 -5.49
N ASN A 8 3.90 -14.56 -4.94
CA ASN A 8 2.44 -14.66 -4.86
C ASN A 8 1.68 -13.57 -5.63
N VAL A 9 2.32 -12.42 -5.90
CA VAL A 9 1.71 -11.29 -6.62
C VAL A 9 1.92 -11.48 -8.12
N LYS A 10 0.85 -11.37 -8.89
CA LYS A 10 0.90 -11.45 -10.36
C LYS A 10 1.43 -10.14 -10.96
N PRO A 11 2.00 -10.16 -12.18
CA PRO A 11 2.59 -8.96 -12.80
C PRO A 11 1.64 -7.75 -12.96
N ASN A 12 0.34 -8.00 -13.06
CA ASN A 12 -0.70 -6.98 -13.22
C ASN A 12 -1.39 -6.60 -11.90
N GLU A 13 -1.02 -7.22 -10.78
CA GLU A 13 -1.58 -6.94 -9.47
C GLU A 13 -0.80 -5.82 -8.77
N THR A 14 -1.51 -5.02 -7.98
CA THR A 14 -0.99 -3.89 -7.23
C THR A 14 -0.89 -4.19 -5.74
N VAL A 15 0.14 -3.64 -5.09
CA VAL A 15 0.37 -3.80 -3.65
C VAL A 15 0.39 -2.44 -2.98
N TYR A 16 -0.53 -2.20 -2.05
CA TYR A 16 -0.60 -0.96 -1.27
C TYR A 16 0.06 -1.13 0.09
N LEU A 17 0.95 -0.19 0.44
CA LEU A 17 1.72 -0.25 1.69
C LEU A 17 2.23 1.13 2.11
N GLU A 18 2.70 1.22 3.36
CA GLU A 18 3.40 2.41 3.87
C GLU A 18 4.94 2.27 3.81
N CYS A 19 5.45 1.05 4.02
CA CYS A 19 6.89 0.78 4.14
C CYS A 19 7.48 0.28 2.82
N LEU A 20 7.59 1.16 1.82
CA LEU A 20 8.06 0.78 0.48
C LEU A 20 9.44 0.10 0.48
N GLY A 21 10.45 0.74 0.99
CA GLY A 21 11.86 0.33 1.13
C GLY A 21 12.22 -1.08 0.64
N TYR A 22 12.67 -1.94 1.56
CA TYR A 22 13.06 -3.31 1.24
C TYR A 22 11.90 -4.18 0.72
N ILE A 23 10.66 -3.90 1.14
CA ILE A 23 9.50 -4.67 0.68
C ILE A 23 9.33 -4.47 -0.82
N GLY A 24 9.35 -3.23 -1.31
CA GLY A 24 9.26 -2.91 -2.73
C GLY A 24 10.43 -3.49 -3.52
N TYR A 25 11.65 -3.29 -3.04
CA TYR A 25 12.86 -3.77 -3.71
C TYR A 25 12.87 -5.30 -3.94
N PHE A 26 12.54 -6.09 -2.91
CA PHE A 26 12.57 -7.55 -3.02
C PHE A 26 11.34 -8.18 -3.65
N SER A 27 10.21 -7.47 -3.71
CA SER A 27 8.98 -8.01 -4.29
C SER A 27 8.94 -7.95 -5.81
N ASN A 28 9.56 -6.93 -6.40
CA ASN A 28 9.45 -6.60 -7.82
C ASN A 28 7.97 -6.45 -8.29
N ALA A 29 7.06 -6.06 -7.39
CA ALA A 29 5.66 -5.88 -7.67
C ALA A 29 5.32 -4.39 -7.91
N HIS A 30 4.17 -4.13 -8.51
CA HIS A 30 3.68 -2.75 -8.69
C HIS A 30 3.20 -2.19 -7.36
N MET A 31 4.01 -1.32 -6.77
CA MET A 31 3.76 -0.72 -5.46
C MET A 31 2.96 0.57 -5.57
N LEU A 32 1.97 0.70 -4.69
CA LEU A 32 1.22 1.92 -4.42
C LEU A 32 1.61 2.36 -3.00
N ASP A 33 2.59 3.27 -2.89
CA ASP A 33 3.09 3.67 -1.58
C ASP A 33 2.29 4.80 -0.96
N TYR A 34 1.95 4.66 0.30
CA TYR A 34 1.49 5.76 1.13
C TYR A 34 2.70 6.31 1.92
N PRO A 35 3.07 7.53 1.79
CA PRO A 35 2.33 8.73 1.42
C PRO A 35 2.41 9.20 -0.04
N GLY A 36 2.89 8.38 -0.97
CA GLY A 36 2.96 8.71 -2.39
C GLY A 36 4.31 9.28 -2.82
N LEU A 37 5.41 8.89 -2.14
CA LEU A 37 6.77 9.33 -2.49
C LEU A 37 7.25 8.75 -3.82
N ALA A 38 6.87 7.51 -4.12
CA ALA A 38 7.17 6.82 -5.37
C ALA A 38 5.93 6.63 -6.27
N THR A 39 4.74 6.96 -5.77
CA THR A 39 3.48 6.80 -6.51
C THR A 39 2.75 8.13 -6.65
N PRO A 40 2.99 8.90 -7.75
CA PRO A 40 2.40 10.22 -7.94
C PRO A 40 0.86 10.24 -7.87
N SER A 41 0.20 9.18 -8.33
CA SER A 41 -1.26 9.06 -8.26
C SER A 41 -1.78 9.03 -6.82
N VAL A 42 -1.09 8.37 -5.90
CA VAL A 42 -1.42 8.36 -4.47
C VAL A 42 -1.21 9.74 -3.87
N ALA A 43 -0.10 10.41 -4.19
CA ALA A 43 0.18 11.77 -3.72
C ALA A 43 -0.90 12.76 -4.17
N GLN A 44 -1.31 12.70 -5.44
CA GLN A 44 -2.36 13.54 -5.99
C GLN A 44 -3.72 13.29 -5.33
N LEU A 45 -4.09 12.01 -5.17
CA LEU A 45 -5.35 11.62 -4.53
C LEU A 45 -5.41 12.15 -3.09
N LYS A 46 -4.34 11.94 -2.32
CA LYS A 46 -4.22 12.47 -0.95
C LYS A 46 -4.34 14.00 -0.90
N SER A 47 -3.63 14.70 -1.78
CA SER A 47 -3.61 16.15 -1.79
C SER A 47 -4.99 16.75 -2.12
N ARG A 48 -5.76 16.11 -3.00
CA ARG A 48 -7.08 16.56 -3.41
C ARG A 48 -8.16 16.32 -2.35
N GLU A 49 -8.13 15.16 -1.72
CA GLU A 49 -9.21 14.68 -0.85
C GLU A 49 -8.81 14.63 0.63
N ASN A 50 -7.56 14.97 0.98
CA ASN A 50 -6.99 14.90 2.35
C ASN A 50 -7.20 13.54 3.03
N LEU A 51 -6.99 12.45 2.28
CA LEU A 51 -7.29 11.09 2.73
C LEU A 51 -6.24 10.53 3.68
N SER A 52 -6.70 9.84 4.71
CA SER A 52 -5.88 8.98 5.58
C SER A 52 -5.43 7.70 4.86
N PHE A 53 -4.53 6.94 5.50
CA PHE A 53 -4.05 5.67 4.96
C PHE A 53 -5.18 4.71 4.57
N GLY A 54 -6.15 4.52 5.45
CA GLY A 54 -7.26 3.60 5.22
C GLY A 54 -8.23 4.08 4.14
N GLU A 55 -8.51 5.39 4.09
CA GLU A 55 -9.45 5.97 3.14
C GLU A 55 -8.97 5.94 1.67
N VAL A 56 -7.66 5.81 1.47
CA VAL A 56 -7.07 5.61 0.13
C VAL A 56 -7.41 4.22 -0.44
N ILE A 57 -7.54 3.21 0.41
CA ILE A 57 -7.75 1.81 -0.02
C ILE A 57 -9.02 1.64 -0.88
N PRO A 58 -10.21 2.09 -0.46
CA PRO A 58 -11.42 1.93 -1.28
C PRO A 58 -11.38 2.75 -2.58
N ARG A 59 -10.55 3.79 -2.65
CA ARG A 59 -10.35 4.59 -3.88
C ARG A 59 -9.48 3.87 -4.91
N LEU A 60 -8.38 3.27 -4.46
CA LEU A 60 -7.41 2.60 -5.33
C LEU A 60 -7.76 1.13 -5.58
N LYS A 61 -8.48 0.49 -4.66
CA LYS A 61 -8.85 -0.93 -4.69
C LYS A 61 -7.66 -1.85 -5.03
N PRO A 62 -6.52 -1.74 -4.33
CA PRO A 62 -5.34 -2.52 -4.62
C PRO A 62 -5.64 -4.02 -4.47
N ASP A 63 -4.89 -4.87 -5.19
CA ASP A 63 -5.08 -6.33 -5.12
C ASP A 63 -4.51 -6.90 -3.82
N TRP A 64 -3.48 -6.26 -3.28
CA TRP A 64 -2.82 -6.65 -2.04
C TRP A 64 -2.62 -5.47 -1.11
N LEU A 65 -2.71 -5.74 0.21
CA LEU A 65 -2.37 -4.79 1.26
C LEU A 65 -1.23 -5.35 2.10
N VAL A 66 -0.27 -4.49 2.46
CA VAL A 66 0.73 -4.81 3.49
C VAL A 66 0.53 -3.83 4.64
N LEU A 67 -0.03 -4.32 5.73
CA LEU A 67 -0.41 -3.53 6.89
C LEU A 67 0.54 -3.79 8.05
N ARG A 68 1.12 -2.74 8.64
CA ARG A 68 1.67 -2.80 9.99
C ARG A 68 0.55 -3.07 10.98
N ARG A 69 0.87 -3.68 12.12
CA ARG A 69 -0.11 -3.92 13.19
C ARG A 69 -0.86 -2.65 13.59
N GLN A 70 -0.17 -1.52 13.71
CA GLN A 70 -0.78 -0.24 14.08
C GLN A 70 -1.78 0.24 13.01
N ARG A 71 -1.46 0.04 11.74
CA ARG A 71 -2.34 0.42 10.63
C ARG A 71 -3.53 -0.52 10.45
N ALA A 72 -3.44 -1.74 10.97
CA ALA A 72 -4.57 -2.66 10.94
C ALA A 72 -5.79 -2.11 11.71
N ASN A 73 -5.56 -1.37 12.80
CA ASN A 73 -6.63 -0.71 13.53
C ASN A 73 -7.25 0.44 12.69
N ASP A 74 -6.41 1.32 12.10
CA ASP A 74 -6.87 2.42 11.25
C ASP A 74 -7.75 1.93 10.08
N VAL A 75 -7.45 0.76 9.54
CA VAL A 75 -8.22 0.14 8.45
C VAL A 75 -9.44 -0.61 8.97
N GLY A 76 -9.33 -1.22 10.16
CA GLY A 76 -10.42 -1.96 10.81
C GLY A 76 -11.59 -1.06 11.21
N ASP A 77 -11.32 0.22 11.49
CA ASP A 77 -12.35 1.20 11.83
C ASP A 77 -13.16 1.68 10.60
N LEU A 78 -12.74 1.31 9.38
CA LEU A 78 -13.44 1.69 8.16
C LEU A 78 -14.41 0.58 7.71
N PRO A 79 -15.74 0.85 7.70
CA PRO A 79 -16.74 -0.14 7.32
C PRO A 79 -16.48 -0.74 5.93
N GLY A 80 -16.54 -2.06 5.83
CA GLY A 80 -16.49 -2.79 4.56
C GLY A 80 -15.10 -2.90 3.92
N VAL A 81 -14.09 -2.17 4.39
CA VAL A 81 -12.75 -2.22 3.76
C VAL A 81 -12.12 -3.61 3.94
N LEU A 82 -12.10 -4.13 5.18
CA LEU A 82 -11.52 -5.44 5.45
C LEU A 82 -12.38 -6.60 4.92
N ASP A 83 -13.69 -6.40 4.72
CA ASP A 83 -14.57 -7.42 4.14
C ASP A 83 -14.18 -7.79 2.71
N ALA A 84 -13.59 -6.81 1.98
CA ALA A 84 -13.12 -7.03 0.62
C ALA A 84 -11.76 -7.77 0.54
N TYR A 85 -11.13 -8.05 1.69
CA TYR A 85 -9.81 -8.67 1.74
C TYR A 85 -9.81 -9.89 2.65
N GLU A 86 -8.87 -10.81 2.39
CA GLU A 86 -8.58 -11.94 3.25
C GLU A 86 -7.11 -11.91 3.69
N VAL A 87 -6.83 -12.41 4.89
CA VAL A 87 -5.46 -12.49 5.39
C VAL A 87 -4.74 -13.62 4.65
N ALA A 88 -3.78 -13.27 3.80
CA ALA A 88 -2.95 -14.22 3.07
C ALA A 88 -1.76 -14.70 3.90
N LYS A 89 -1.13 -13.80 4.69
CA LYS A 89 0.04 -14.13 5.52
C LYS A 89 0.21 -13.15 6.66
N LEU A 90 0.56 -13.67 7.84
CA LEU A 90 1.02 -12.88 8.98
C LEU A 90 2.54 -13.04 9.11
N PHE A 91 3.22 -11.93 9.40
CA PHE A 91 4.64 -11.88 9.69
C PHE A 91 4.84 -11.28 11.08
N ASP A 92 5.52 -12.02 11.96
CA ASP A 92 5.84 -11.58 13.31
C ASP A 92 7.32 -11.86 13.61
N ALA A 93 8.11 -10.80 13.73
CA ALA A 93 9.52 -10.86 14.13
C ALA A 93 9.70 -10.56 15.61
N THR A 94 8.62 -10.29 16.38
CA THR A 94 8.70 -9.96 17.81
C THR A 94 9.47 -11.01 18.62
N PRO A 95 9.21 -12.34 18.47
CA PRO A 95 9.93 -13.35 19.25
C PRO A 95 11.46 -13.35 19.01
N ARG A 96 11.86 -12.98 17.79
CA ARG A 96 13.30 -12.84 17.47
C ARG A 96 13.90 -11.61 18.12
N LEU A 97 13.17 -10.49 18.15
CA LEU A 97 13.62 -9.23 18.75
C LEU A 97 13.65 -9.30 20.29
N GLU A 98 12.84 -10.12 20.91
CA GLU A 98 12.83 -10.32 22.36
C GLU A 98 14.13 -10.93 22.88
N GLN A 99 14.83 -11.71 22.05
CA GLN A 99 16.13 -12.29 22.38
C GLN A 99 17.23 -11.23 22.52
N TYR A 100 17.02 -10.03 21.97
CA TYR A 100 18.00 -8.95 21.90
C TYR A 100 17.54 -7.75 22.73
N ARG A 101 17.61 -7.85 24.06
CA ARG A 101 17.10 -6.80 24.97
C ARG A 101 17.86 -5.48 24.92
N THR A 102 19.13 -5.50 24.52
CA THR A 102 20.07 -4.37 24.62
C THR A 102 20.40 -3.71 23.28
N ILE A 103 19.72 -4.04 22.19
CA ILE A 103 19.97 -3.41 20.88
C ILE A 103 19.54 -1.94 20.91
N PRO A 104 20.43 -1.00 20.57
CA PRO A 104 20.04 0.39 20.36
C PRO A 104 18.93 0.50 19.30
N GLY A 105 17.92 1.33 19.58
CA GLY A 105 16.79 1.50 18.64
C GLY A 105 15.78 0.34 18.63
N ARG A 106 15.82 -0.58 19.60
CA ARG A 106 14.89 -1.74 19.71
C ARG A 106 13.41 -1.32 19.56
N ASN A 107 13.01 -0.18 20.09
CA ASN A 107 11.64 0.29 19.98
C ASN A 107 11.21 0.55 18.52
N TYR A 108 12.11 1.04 17.67
CA TYR A 108 11.85 1.20 16.24
C TYR A 108 11.72 -0.16 15.54
N LEU A 109 12.55 -1.13 15.93
CA LEU A 109 12.44 -2.49 15.37
C LEU A 109 11.14 -3.18 15.78
N LEU A 110 10.67 -2.97 17.01
CA LEU A 110 9.37 -3.47 17.47
C LEU A 110 8.21 -2.84 16.73
N TRP A 111 8.33 -1.57 16.35
CA TRP A 111 7.31 -0.89 15.53
C TRP A 111 7.12 -1.57 14.16
N ASP A 112 8.20 -2.08 13.59
CA ASP A 112 8.22 -2.76 12.29
C ASP A 112 8.31 -4.30 12.42
N SER A 113 7.89 -4.86 13.57
CA SER A 113 8.02 -6.29 13.82
C SER A 113 6.84 -7.14 13.35
N GLN A 114 5.66 -6.53 13.20
CA GLN A 114 4.42 -7.25 12.89
C GLN A 114 3.71 -6.66 11.68
N PHE A 115 3.43 -7.54 10.70
CA PHE A 115 2.72 -7.18 9.48
C PHE A 115 1.68 -8.24 9.12
N ALA A 116 0.57 -7.77 8.55
CA ALA A 116 -0.38 -8.60 7.84
C ALA A 116 -0.28 -8.32 6.33
N VAL A 117 -0.21 -9.37 5.54
CA VAL A 117 -0.38 -9.32 4.09
C VAL A 117 -1.78 -9.82 3.79
N LEU A 118 -2.58 -8.98 3.14
CA LEU A 118 -3.95 -9.30 2.76
C LEU A 118 -4.07 -9.30 1.24
N LYS A 119 -4.95 -10.17 0.74
CA LYS A 119 -5.30 -10.27 -0.68
C LYS A 119 -6.75 -9.91 -0.88
N ARG A 120 -7.07 -9.14 -1.93
CA ARG A 120 -8.43 -8.79 -2.26
C ARG A 120 -9.21 -10.04 -2.72
N ARG A 121 -10.42 -10.21 -2.20
CA ARG A 121 -11.35 -11.25 -2.62
C ARG A 121 -11.91 -10.93 -4.00
N HIS A 122 -11.84 -11.85 -4.92
CA HIS A 122 -12.38 -11.65 -6.27
C HIS A 122 -13.92 -11.72 -6.33
N ASP A 123 -14.56 -12.30 -5.31
CA ASP A 123 -16.02 -12.48 -5.24
C ASP A 123 -16.77 -11.33 -4.52
N ALA A 124 -16.08 -10.27 -4.08
CA ALA A 124 -16.75 -9.11 -3.53
C ALA A 124 -17.54 -8.40 -4.63
N PRO A 125 -18.87 -8.15 -4.47
CA PRO A 125 -19.67 -7.50 -5.48
C PRO A 125 -19.05 -6.17 -5.87
N ALA A 126 -18.83 -5.97 -7.17
CA ALA A 126 -18.34 -4.71 -7.71
C ALA A 126 -19.40 -3.63 -7.44
N GLU A 127 -19.20 -2.81 -6.42
CA GLU A 127 -19.92 -1.55 -6.32
C GLU A 127 -19.60 -0.72 -7.57
N THR A 128 -20.63 -0.47 -8.34
CA THR A 128 -20.59 0.30 -9.58
C THR A 128 -20.14 1.72 -9.26
N THR A 129 -18.87 2.01 -9.34
CA THR A 129 -18.35 3.37 -9.29
C THR A 129 -18.11 3.85 -10.72
N SER A 130 -19.14 4.44 -11.30
CA SER A 130 -19.08 5.34 -12.43
C SER A 130 -18.22 6.56 -12.04
N GLY A 131 -17.14 6.82 -12.79
CA GLY A 131 -16.54 8.16 -12.83
C GLY A 131 -15.07 8.27 -12.42
N LEU A 132 -14.15 7.61 -13.13
CA LEU A 132 -12.79 8.15 -13.23
C LEU A 132 -12.73 9.05 -14.47
N PRO A 133 -12.36 10.33 -14.35
CA PRO A 133 -12.09 11.15 -15.52
C PRO A 133 -10.88 10.59 -16.27
N ALA A 134 -10.97 10.53 -17.59
CA ALA A 134 -9.91 10.07 -18.47
C ALA A 134 -8.59 10.85 -18.21
N PRO A 135 -7.41 10.22 -18.39
CA PRO A 135 -6.14 10.91 -18.24
C PRO A 135 -6.05 12.08 -19.23
N VAL A 136 -5.76 13.27 -18.70
CA VAL A 136 -5.52 14.46 -19.49
C VAL A 136 -4.26 14.23 -20.33
N PRO A 137 -4.30 14.38 -21.67
CA PRO A 137 -3.12 14.22 -22.50
C PRO A 137 -2.07 15.28 -22.13
N PRO A 138 -0.77 14.98 -22.27
CA PRO A 138 0.28 15.92 -21.96
C PRO A 138 0.15 17.16 -22.86
N THR A 139 0.10 18.32 -22.23
CA THR A 139 0.14 19.61 -22.92
C THR A 139 1.48 19.71 -23.65
N THR A 140 1.43 19.70 -24.97
CA THR A 140 2.61 20.00 -25.81
C THR A 140 3.05 21.44 -25.50
N ALA A 141 4.20 21.56 -24.83
CA ALA A 141 4.86 22.82 -24.64
C ALA A 141 5.25 23.38 -26.02
N THR A 142 4.64 24.51 -26.41
CA THR A 142 5.01 25.28 -27.60
C THR A 142 6.39 25.87 -27.31
N GLU A 143 7.41 25.45 -28.08
CA GLU A 143 8.74 26.06 -28.04
C GLU A 143 8.65 27.55 -28.39
N PRO A 144 9.31 28.45 -27.65
CA PRO A 144 9.43 29.84 -28.02
C PRO A 144 10.41 29.96 -29.20
N ARG A 145 9.90 30.50 -30.31
CA ARG A 145 10.69 30.86 -31.47
C ARG A 145 11.65 32.00 -31.09
N ALA A 146 12.96 31.75 -31.17
CA ALA A 146 13.98 32.78 -30.99
C ALA A 146 14.01 33.79 -32.12
N PRO A 147 14.47 35.04 -31.84
CA PRO A 147 14.52 36.16 -32.80
C PRO A 147 15.58 35.99 -33.89
#